data_ef75152fb1776abb9944126cdaaa7d82
#
_entry.id   ef75152fb1776abb9944126cdaaa7d82
#
_cell.length_a   1.000
_cell.length_b   1.000
_cell.length_c   1.000
_cell.angle_alpha   90.00
_cell.angle_beta   90.00
_cell.angle_gamma   90.00
#
_symmetry.space_group_name_H-M   'P 1'
#
loop_
_entity.id
_entity.type
_entity.pdbx_description
1 polymer ?
#
loop_
_entity_poly.entity_id
_entity_poly.type
_entity_poly.pdbx_seq_one_letter_code
_entity_poly.pdbx_strand_id
1 'polypeptide(L)'
;MKNIRNFSIIAHIDHGKSTLSDRIIQICGGLTDREMAAQVLDSMDLERERGITIKAQSVTLNYTADDGEVYQLNFIDTPGHVDFSYEVSRSLAACEGALLVVEAGQGVEAQTLANCYTAIDMDLTVVPVLNKIDLPAAEPERVAEEIEDIVGIDATDAVRCSAKTGVGVKEVIERLVKEIPAPEGDPDAPLQALIIDSWFDNYLGVVSLIRIKNGKVNKGDKIKVMSTGQVYNIDRIGIFTPKQVDTTSLSCGEVGWVVCGIKDILGAPVGDTLTAAQKPADKPLPGFKKVKPQVYAGLFPVSSDDYESFRDALGKLSLNDASLFYEPESSSALGFGFRCGFLGLLHMEIIQERLEREYDLDLITTAPTVVYEVEMTNGDIIMVDSPSKLPALNNIEEIREPIAECHMLLPQEYLGNVITLCVEKRGVQTNMVYHGNQVSLTYEIPMAEVVLDFFDRLKSTSRGYASLDYNFLRFQGSNMVRVDVLINGERVDALALITHNDNAPYRGRELVEKMKEFIPRQQFDIAIQAAIGNHIIARSTVKQLRKNVLAKCYGGDVSRKKKLLQKQKEGKKRMKQIGNVELPQEAFLAILHVGKDK
;
A
#
# COMPACT_ATOMS: atom_id res chain seq x y z
N MET A 1 19.63 -22.42 -20.23
CA MET A 1 19.41 -20.97 -20.16
C MET A 1 18.81 -20.37 -21.44
N LYS A 2 19.23 -20.74 -22.67
CA LYS A 2 18.68 -20.12 -23.91
C LYS A 2 17.16 -20.10 -24.01
N ASN A 3 16.49 -21.11 -23.49
CA ASN A 3 15.03 -21.27 -23.55
C ASN A 3 14.32 -20.85 -22.26
N ILE A 4 14.95 -20.07 -21.38
CA ILE A 4 14.31 -19.49 -20.20
C ILE A 4 13.93 -18.04 -20.51
N ARG A 5 12.73 -17.63 -20.09
CA ARG A 5 12.26 -16.22 -20.14
C ARG A 5 11.69 -15.84 -18.79
N ASN A 6 12.29 -14.87 -18.14
CA ASN A 6 11.77 -14.31 -16.89
C ASN A 6 11.14 -12.97 -17.20
N PHE A 7 9.88 -12.84 -16.92
CA PHE A 7 9.12 -11.64 -17.26
C PHE A 7 8.07 -11.30 -16.22
N SER A 8 7.66 -10.08 -16.25
CA SER A 8 6.54 -9.56 -15.47
C SER A 8 5.51 -8.88 -16.37
N ILE A 9 4.34 -8.55 -15.82
CA ILE A 9 3.32 -7.76 -16.50
C ILE A 9 3.15 -6.43 -15.77
N ILE A 10 3.40 -5.33 -16.47
CA ILE A 10 3.14 -3.97 -16.04
C ILE A 10 1.79 -3.55 -16.63
N ALA A 11 0.85 -3.18 -15.78
CA ALA A 11 -0.46 -2.70 -16.20
C ALA A 11 -1.06 -1.77 -15.14
N HIS A 12 -1.90 -0.86 -15.57
CA HIS A 12 -2.76 -0.13 -14.65
C HIS A 12 -3.86 -1.04 -14.06
N ILE A 13 -4.46 -0.61 -12.95
CA ILE A 13 -5.63 -1.26 -12.37
C ILE A 13 -6.72 -1.35 -13.44
N ASP A 14 -7.40 -2.47 -13.53
CA ASP A 14 -8.45 -2.77 -14.51
C ASP A 14 -8.01 -2.87 -15.99
N HIS A 15 -6.74 -2.69 -16.37
CA HIS A 15 -6.27 -2.92 -17.74
C HIS A 15 -6.24 -4.41 -18.15
N GLY A 16 -6.58 -5.31 -17.23
CA GLY A 16 -6.77 -6.74 -17.47
C GLY A 16 -5.53 -7.60 -17.26
N LYS A 17 -4.61 -7.16 -16.37
CA LYS A 17 -3.41 -7.90 -15.99
C LYS A 17 -3.72 -9.33 -15.54
N SER A 18 -4.55 -9.51 -14.49
CA SER A 18 -4.88 -10.84 -13.94
C SER A 18 -5.59 -11.73 -14.95
N THR A 19 -6.46 -11.14 -15.81
CA THR A 19 -7.13 -11.88 -16.88
C THR A 19 -6.15 -12.36 -17.95
N LEU A 20 -5.16 -11.55 -18.32
CA LEU A 20 -4.11 -11.94 -19.26
C LEU A 20 -3.21 -13.02 -18.67
N SER A 21 -2.84 -12.89 -17.39
CA SER A 21 -2.09 -13.89 -16.64
C SER A 21 -2.79 -15.24 -16.64
N ASP A 22 -4.09 -15.28 -16.34
CA ASP A 22 -4.91 -16.50 -16.37
C ASP A 22 -4.89 -17.16 -17.77
N ARG A 23 -4.98 -16.35 -18.84
CA ARG A 23 -4.93 -16.87 -20.21
C ARG A 23 -3.56 -17.44 -20.60
N ILE A 24 -2.48 -16.78 -20.18
CA ILE A 24 -1.12 -17.30 -20.39
C ILE A 24 -0.96 -18.64 -19.67
N ILE A 25 -1.39 -18.75 -18.41
CA ILE A 25 -1.35 -20.00 -17.63
C ILE A 25 -2.16 -21.10 -18.33
N GLN A 26 -3.36 -20.78 -18.82
CA GLN A 26 -4.23 -21.71 -19.54
C GLN A 26 -3.57 -22.23 -20.84
N ILE A 27 -3.05 -21.34 -21.68
CA ILE A 27 -2.42 -21.70 -22.97
C ILE A 27 -1.17 -22.55 -22.73
N CYS A 28 -0.38 -22.25 -21.70
CA CYS A 28 0.80 -23.04 -21.34
C CYS A 28 0.47 -24.34 -20.60
N GLY A 29 -0.81 -24.66 -20.37
CA GLY A 29 -1.22 -25.90 -19.71
C GLY A 29 -0.85 -25.99 -18.23
N GLY A 30 -0.65 -24.85 -17.56
CA GLY A 30 -0.32 -24.79 -16.12
C GLY A 30 -1.45 -25.32 -15.22
N LEU A 31 -2.70 -25.19 -15.66
CA LEU A 31 -3.89 -25.73 -15.01
C LEU A 31 -4.84 -26.35 -16.05
N THR A 32 -5.62 -27.34 -15.63
CA THR A 32 -6.70 -27.90 -16.44
C THR A 32 -7.91 -26.97 -16.46
N ASP A 33 -8.76 -27.02 -17.49
CA ASP A 33 -9.97 -26.18 -17.58
C ASP A 33 -10.91 -26.30 -16.37
N ARG A 34 -10.87 -27.44 -15.66
CA ARG A 34 -11.65 -27.66 -14.43
C ARG A 34 -11.05 -27.03 -13.18
N GLU A 35 -9.75 -26.78 -13.20
CA GLU A 35 -9.00 -26.17 -12.09
C GLU A 35 -8.86 -24.66 -12.27
N MET A 36 -9.14 -24.15 -13.48
CA MET A 36 -9.14 -22.72 -13.77
C MET A 36 -10.24 -22.02 -12.98
N ALA A 37 -9.85 -21.18 -12.05
CA ALA A 37 -10.70 -20.17 -11.42
C ALA A 37 -10.33 -18.79 -11.98
N ALA A 38 -11.18 -17.81 -11.81
CA ALA A 38 -10.78 -16.43 -12.12
C ALA A 38 -9.69 -15.97 -11.13
N GLN A 39 -8.70 -15.25 -11.65
CA GLN A 39 -7.60 -14.67 -10.85
C GLN A 39 -6.81 -15.76 -10.09
N VAL A 40 -6.28 -16.72 -10.83
CA VAL A 40 -5.56 -17.89 -10.28
C VAL A 40 -4.36 -17.47 -9.42
N LEU A 41 -3.69 -16.37 -9.77
CA LEU A 41 -2.53 -15.87 -9.06
C LEU A 41 -2.91 -14.99 -7.87
N ASP A 42 -4.09 -14.40 -7.85
CA ASP A 42 -4.57 -13.63 -6.70
C ASP A 42 -4.99 -14.60 -5.59
N SER A 43 -4.03 -15.03 -4.77
CA SER A 43 -4.22 -16.10 -3.77
C SER A 43 -4.95 -15.65 -2.52
N MET A 44 -4.93 -14.35 -2.23
CA MET A 44 -5.60 -13.77 -1.06
C MET A 44 -7.07 -13.47 -1.40
N ASP A 45 -7.98 -13.75 -0.47
CA ASP A 45 -9.38 -13.34 -0.63
C ASP A 45 -9.51 -11.82 -0.79
N LEU A 46 -8.65 -11.07 -0.10
CA LEU A 46 -8.58 -9.62 -0.17
C LEU A 46 -8.21 -9.09 -1.57
N GLU A 47 -7.30 -9.76 -2.29
CA GLU A 47 -6.94 -9.44 -3.68
C GLU A 47 -8.16 -9.59 -4.59
N ARG A 48 -8.90 -10.69 -4.44
CA ARG A 48 -10.11 -10.98 -5.24
C ARG A 48 -11.26 -10.03 -4.92
N GLU A 49 -11.47 -9.69 -3.64
CA GLU A 49 -12.51 -8.76 -3.21
C GLU A 49 -12.27 -7.35 -3.73
N ARG A 50 -11.01 -6.89 -3.70
CA ARG A 50 -10.62 -5.54 -4.13
C ARG A 50 -10.28 -5.44 -5.62
N GLY A 51 -10.12 -6.58 -6.31
CA GLY A 51 -9.75 -6.63 -7.73
C GLY A 51 -8.33 -6.13 -8.02
N ILE A 52 -7.43 -6.18 -7.04
CA ILE A 52 -6.04 -5.73 -7.16
C ILE A 52 -5.07 -6.81 -6.71
N THR A 53 -3.93 -6.93 -7.37
CA THR A 53 -2.81 -7.74 -6.89
C THR A 53 -2.09 -6.97 -5.78
N ILE A 54 -1.92 -7.59 -4.63
CA ILE A 54 -1.25 -7.02 -3.46
C ILE A 54 0.17 -7.56 -3.39
N LYS A 55 0.32 -8.87 -3.58
CA LYS A 55 1.59 -9.56 -3.44
C LYS A 55 2.05 -10.18 -4.76
N ALA A 56 3.33 -10.00 -5.05
CA ALA A 56 3.96 -10.65 -6.19
C ALA A 56 3.92 -12.18 -6.04
N GLN A 57 3.52 -12.87 -7.10
CA GLN A 57 3.55 -14.34 -7.19
C GLN A 57 4.36 -14.77 -8.40
N SER A 58 5.05 -15.90 -8.29
CA SER A 58 5.80 -16.45 -9.41
C SER A 58 5.19 -17.75 -9.89
N VAL A 59 5.19 -17.95 -11.21
CA VAL A 59 4.75 -19.20 -11.85
C VAL A 59 5.74 -19.60 -12.92
N THR A 60 6.15 -20.86 -12.92
CA THR A 60 6.97 -21.47 -13.95
C THR A 60 6.08 -22.30 -14.89
N LEU A 61 6.08 -21.94 -16.17
CA LEU A 61 5.27 -22.58 -17.21
C LEU A 61 6.18 -23.10 -18.32
N ASN A 62 5.75 -24.14 -19.02
CA ASN A 62 6.42 -24.63 -20.24
C ASN A 62 5.56 -24.29 -21.45
N TYR A 63 6.15 -23.66 -22.44
CA TYR A 63 5.47 -23.29 -23.68
C TYR A 63 6.23 -23.82 -24.88
N THR A 64 5.54 -24.51 -25.78
CA THR A 64 6.08 -24.94 -27.08
C THR A 64 5.78 -23.85 -28.10
N ALA A 65 6.81 -23.12 -28.52
CA ALA A 65 6.69 -22.02 -29.46
C ALA A 65 6.55 -22.49 -30.92
N ASP A 66 6.20 -21.58 -31.81
CA ASP A 66 6.02 -21.85 -33.23
C ASP A 66 7.34 -22.26 -33.93
N ASP A 67 8.49 -22.00 -33.33
CA ASP A 67 9.80 -22.50 -33.77
C ASP A 67 10.04 -24.00 -33.44
N GLY A 68 9.13 -24.61 -32.69
CA GLY A 68 9.20 -26.01 -32.24
C GLY A 68 10.03 -26.25 -30.98
N GLU A 69 10.64 -25.20 -30.41
CA GLU A 69 11.41 -25.27 -29.16
C GLU A 69 10.49 -25.15 -27.96
N VAL A 70 10.88 -25.77 -26.84
CA VAL A 70 10.17 -25.62 -25.54
C VAL A 70 10.86 -24.56 -24.72
N TYR A 71 10.12 -23.53 -24.34
CA TYR A 71 10.56 -22.45 -23.48
C TYR A 71 10.01 -22.59 -22.06
N GLN A 72 10.86 -22.37 -21.09
CA GLN A 72 10.47 -22.20 -19.69
C GLN A 72 10.19 -20.72 -19.43
N LEU A 73 8.94 -20.42 -19.15
CA LEU A 73 8.45 -19.08 -18.86
C LEU A 73 8.31 -18.93 -17.35
N ASN A 74 9.15 -18.12 -16.74
CA ASN A 74 9.01 -17.75 -15.35
C ASN A 74 8.29 -16.40 -15.31
N PHE A 75 7.01 -16.44 -15.02
CA PHE A 75 6.16 -15.28 -14.91
C PHE A 75 6.12 -14.82 -13.44
N ILE A 76 6.41 -13.55 -13.20
CA ILE A 76 6.33 -12.91 -11.88
C ILE A 76 5.23 -11.86 -11.95
N ASP A 77 4.11 -12.12 -11.29
CA ASP A 77 3.00 -11.19 -11.23
C ASP A 77 3.32 -10.01 -10.31
N THR A 78 2.99 -8.78 -10.72
CA THR A 78 3.31 -7.56 -9.97
C THR A 78 2.06 -6.78 -9.62
N PRO A 79 2.01 -6.12 -8.45
CA PRO A 79 0.98 -5.14 -8.15
C PRO A 79 0.95 -4.00 -9.17
N GLY A 80 -0.23 -3.40 -9.37
CA GLY A 80 -0.39 -2.25 -10.27
C GLY A 80 -0.47 -0.89 -9.56
N HIS A 81 -0.64 -0.86 -8.24
CA HIS A 81 -0.89 0.37 -7.47
C HIS A 81 0.40 1.03 -6.97
N VAL A 82 0.43 2.37 -6.92
CA VAL A 82 1.60 3.16 -6.47
C VAL A 82 2.09 2.78 -5.07
N ASP A 83 1.20 2.47 -4.15
CA ASP A 83 1.55 2.06 -2.77
C ASP A 83 2.36 0.76 -2.73
N PHE A 84 2.41 -0.01 -3.82
CA PHE A 84 3.18 -1.24 -3.95
C PHE A 84 4.37 -1.13 -4.91
N SER A 85 4.82 0.09 -5.22
CA SER A 85 5.96 0.33 -6.11
C SER A 85 7.23 -0.43 -5.69
N TYR A 86 7.42 -0.65 -4.39
CA TYR A 86 8.52 -1.47 -3.87
C TYR A 86 8.42 -2.94 -4.28
N GLU A 87 7.21 -3.53 -4.22
CA GLU A 87 6.95 -4.91 -4.69
C GLU A 87 7.20 -5.02 -6.19
N VAL A 88 6.78 -4.00 -6.97
CA VAL A 88 7.04 -3.92 -8.41
C VAL A 88 8.54 -3.93 -8.69
N SER A 89 9.30 -3.06 -8.04
CA SER A 89 10.77 -2.99 -8.23
C SER A 89 11.46 -4.32 -7.92
N ARG A 90 11.06 -5.03 -6.87
CA ARG A 90 11.61 -6.34 -6.49
C ARG A 90 11.30 -7.41 -7.53
N SER A 91 10.08 -7.43 -8.02
CA SER A 91 9.64 -8.39 -9.03
C SER A 91 10.36 -8.17 -10.36
N LEU A 92 10.49 -6.91 -10.78
CA LEU A 92 11.20 -6.54 -12.00
C LEU A 92 12.69 -6.91 -11.92
N ALA A 93 13.34 -6.76 -10.77
CA ALA A 93 14.75 -7.15 -10.57
C ALA A 93 15.01 -8.66 -10.78
N ALA A 94 13.96 -9.48 -10.79
CA ALA A 94 14.06 -10.90 -11.08
C ALA A 94 13.80 -11.25 -12.55
N CYS A 95 13.50 -10.25 -13.39
CA CYS A 95 13.10 -10.41 -14.79
C CYS A 95 14.17 -9.89 -15.75
N GLU A 96 14.11 -10.33 -17.00
CA GLU A 96 14.84 -9.78 -18.15
C GLU A 96 13.93 -8.93 -19.04
N GLY A 97 12.60 -8.98 -18.84
CA GLY A 97 11.67 -8.16 -19.60
C GLY A 97 10.31 -8.02 -18.92
N ALA A 98 9.49 -7.14 -19.49
CA ALA A 98 8.13 -6.90 -19.02
C ALA A 98 7.16 -6.72 -20.20
N LEU A 99 5.93 -7.22 -20.05
CA LEU A 99 4.81 -6.89 -20.92
C LEU A 99 4.16 -5.62 -20.41
N LEU A 100 4.14 -4.57 -21.22
CA LEU A 100 3.43 -3.32 -20.93
C LEU A 100 2.01 -3.43 -21.47
N VAL A 101 1.06 -3.71 -20.59
CA VAL A 101 -0.34 -3.94 -20.99
C VAL A 101 -1.14 -2.65 -20.81
N VAL A 102 -1.63 -2.12 -21.92
CA VAL A 102 -2.45 -0.91 -21.98
C VAL A 102 -3.82 -1.23 -22.54
N GLU A 103 -4.88 -0.72 -21.92
CA GLU A 103 -6.24 -0.88 -22.44
C GLU A 103 -6.44 -0.03 -23.70
N ALA A 104 -6.90 -0.65 -24.78
CA ALA A 104 -7.09 0.01 -26.07
C ALA A 104 -8.16 1.13 -26.07
N GLY A 105 -8.97 1.25 -25.04
CA GLY A 105 -9.98 2.31 -24.89
C GLY A 105 -9.52 3.46 -24.02
N GLN A 106 -8.91 3.17 -22.87
CA GLN A 106 -8.48 4.19 -21.90
C GLN A 106 -7.13 4.83 -22.24
N GLY A 107 -6.17 4.02 -22.76
CA GLY A 107 -4.83 4.50 -23.09
C GLY A 107 -3.84 4.43 -21.92
N VAL A 108 -2.78 5.26 -22.00
CA VAL A 108 -1.69 5.28 -21.01
C VAL A 108 -2.14 5.99 -19.72
N GLU A 109 -1.79 5.41 -18.59
CA GLU A 109 -2.08 5.95 -17.25
C GLU A 109 -0.78 6.23 -16.48
N ALA A 110 -0.80 7.16 -15.49
CA ALA A 110 0.41 7.61 -14.79
C ALA A 110 1.17 6.46 -14.09
N GLN A 111 0.45 5.52 -13.48
CA GLN A 111 1.08 4.35 -12.82
C GLN A 111 1.76 3.40 -13.82
N THR A 112 1.15 3.23 -15.00
CA THR A 112 1.75 2.45 -16.11
C THR A 112 3.07 3.08 -16.53
N LEU A 113 3.08 4.40 -16.67
CA LEU A 113 4.25 5.17 -17.03
C LEU A 113 5.37 5.04 -15.99
N ALA A 114 5.06 5.24 -14.70
CA ALA A 114 6.03 5.13 -13.60
C ALA A 114 6.66 3.73 -13.50
N ASN A 115 5.84 2.68 -13.60
CA ASN A 115 6.32 1.30 -13.57
C ASN A 115 7.13 0.94 -14.83
N CYS A 116 6.76 1.50 -16.00
CA CYS A 116 7.51 1.31 -17.23
C CYS A 116 8.89 1.96 -17.14
N TYR A 117 9.00 3.19 -16.62
CA TYR A 117 10.30 3.82 -16.39
C TYR A 117 11.16 3.05 -15.40
N THR A 118 10.55 2.48 -14.34
CA THR A 118 11.28 1.59 -13.42
C THR A 118 11.86 0.38 -14.16
N ALA A 119 11.13 -0.22 -15.11
CA ALA A 119 11.63 -1.33 -15.92
C ALA A 119 12.76 -0.88 -16.87
N ILE A 120 12.64 0.28 -17.50
CA ILE A 120 13.66 0.85 -18.40
C ILE A 120 14.92 1.20 -17.63
N ASP A 121 14.82 1.78 -16.44
CA ASP A 121 15.96 2.11 -15.56
C ASP A 121 16.73 0.85 -15.10
N MET A 122 16.07 -0.32 -15.14
CA MET A 122 16.67 -1.62 -14.84
C MET A 122 17.18 -2.35 -16.10
N ASP A 123 17.23 -1.69 -17.25
CA ASP A 123 17.63 -2.26 -18.55
C ASP A 123 16.75 -3.46 -19.00
N LEU A 124 15.46 -3.50 -18.60
CA LEU A 124 14.56 -4.55 -19.02
C LEU A 124 13.99 -4.28 -20.42
N THR A 125 13.81 -5.35 -21.19
CA THR A 125 13.10 -5.27 -22.47
C THR A 125 11.61 -5.11 -22.21
N VAL A 126 11.02 -4.03 -22.69
CA VAL A 126 9.57 -3.75 -22.54
C VAL A 126 8.85 -4.06 -23.85
N VAL A 127 7.83 -4.94 -23.77
CA VAL A 127 7.03 -5.37 -24.92
C VAL A 127 5.62 -4.79 -24.79
N PRO A 128 5.19 -3.85 -25.66
CA PRO A 128 3.88 -3.24 -25.59
C PRO A 128 2.76 -4.19 -26.06
N VAL A 129 1.66 -4.23 -25.31
CA VAL A 129 0.47 -5.05 -25.58
C VAL A 129 -0.78 -4.20 -25.40
N LEU A 130 -1.62 -4.12 -26.44
CA LEU A 130 -2.90 -3.43 -26.42
C LEU A 130 -4.01 -4.43 -26.11
N ASN A 131 -4.57 -4.34 -24.91
CA ASN A 131 -5.60 -5.25 -24.41
C ASN A 131 -7.01 -4.67 -24.55
N LYS A 132 -8.00 -5.55 -24.40
CA LYS A 132 -9.44 -5.23 -24.48
C LYS A 132 -9.88 -4.68 -25.85
N ILE A 133 -9.29 -5.17 -26.93
CA ILE A 133 -9.67 -4.79 -28.30
C ILE A 133 -11.12 -5.22 -28.67
N ASP A 134 -11.75 -6.04 -27.84
CA ASP A 134 -13.15 -6.46 -27.98
C ASP A 134 -14.16 -5.39 -27.54
N LEU A 135 -13.71 -4.33 -26.86
CA LEU A 135 -14.59 -3.25 -26.43
C LEU A 135 -14.95 -2.29 -27.58
N PRO A 136 -16.21 -1.80 -27.64
CA PRO A 136 -16.63 -0.85 -28.68
C PRO A 136 -15.85 0.48 -28.68
N ALA A 137 -15.26 0.85 -27.53
CA ALA A 137 -14.47 2.07 -27.37
C ALA A 137 -12.98 1.85 -27.65
N ALA A 138 -12.57 0.66 -28.12
CA ALA A 138 -11.17 0.37 -28.40
C ALA A 138 -10.66 1.15 -29.63
N GLU A 139 -9.56 1.89 -29.44
CA GLU A 139 -8.86 2.66 -30.48
C GLU A 139 -7.36 2.30 -30.46
N PRO A 140 -6.99 1.09 -30.94
CA PRO A 140 -5.62 0.59 -30.80
C PRO A 140 -4.55 1.48 -31.44
N GLU A 141 -4.86 2.10 -32.58
CA GLU A 141 -3.94 2.99 -33.29
C GLU A 141 -3.62 4.22 -32.45
N ARG A 142 -4.65 4.87 -31.90
CA ARG A 142 -4.50 6.04 -31.03
C ARG A 142 -3.66 5.71 -29.79
N VAL A 143 -3.93 4.56 -29.16
CA VAL A 143 -3.22 4.15 -27.95
C VAL A 143 -1.77 3.76 -28.25
N ALA A 144 -1.47 3.19 -29.41
CA ALA A 144 -0.10 2.97 -29.86
C ALA A 144 0.67 4.29 -29.98
N GLU A 145 0.08 5.32 -30.63
CA GLU A 145 0.66 6.66 -30.73
C GLU A 145 0.86 7.29 -29.32
N GLU A 146 -0.10 7.12 -28.40
CA GLU A 146 0.06 7.59 -27.01
C GLU A 146 1.24 6.92 -26.29
N ILE A 147 1.46 5.62 -26.48
CA ILE A 147 2.61 4.91 -25.90
C ILE A 147 3.92 5.49 -26.45
N GLU A 148 4.01 5.76 -27.75
CA GLU A 148 5.20 6.36 -28.36
C GLU A 148 5.44 7.78 -27.85
N ASP A 149 4.39 8.62 -27.80
CA ASP A 149 4.50 10.02 -27.42
C ASP A 149 4.76 10.23 -25.92
N ILE A 150 4.15 9.40 -25.04
CA ILE A 150 4.18 9.59 -23.59
C ILE A 150 5.29 8.74 -22.96
N VAL A 151 5.40 7.47 -23.35
CA VAL A 151 6.37 6.53 -22.77
C VAL A 151 7.71 6.57 -23.49
N GLY A 152 7.70 6.86 -24.80
CA GLY A 152 8.89 6.94 -25.63
C GLY A 152 9.41 5.58 -26.13
N ILE A 153 8.56 4.54 -26.15
CA ILE A 153 8.87 3.22 -26.71
C ILE A 153 8.10 3.00 -28.01
N ASP A 154 8.72 2.29 -28.97
CA ASP A 154 8.05 1.96 -30.24
C ASP A 154 6.88 0.99 -29.99
N ALA A 155 5.68 1.41 -30.32
CA ALA A 155 4.44 0.64 -30.19
C ALA A 155 3.74 0.42 -31.53
N THR A 156 4.37 0.76 -32.66
CA THR A 156 3.83 0.59 -34.03
C THR A 156 3.36 -0.85 -34.26
N ASP A 157 4.14 -1.82 -33.82
CA ASP A 157 3.89 -3.25 -33.92
C ASP A 157 3.34 -3.87 -32.62
N ALA A 158 2.77 -3.07 -31.71
CA ALA A 158 2.23 -3.56 -30.45
C ALA A 158 1.20 -4.68 -30.67
N VAL A 159 1.32 -5.76 -29.88
CA VAL A 159 0.42 -6.92 -30.02
C VAL A 159 -0.98 -6.53 -29.53
N ARG A 160 -1.99 -6.77 -30.37
CA ARG A 160 -3.40 -6.48 -30.06
C ARG A 160 -4.08 -7.75 -29.55
N CYS A 161 -4.63 -7.71 -28.35
CA CYS A 161 -5.28 -8.85 -27.74
C CYS A 161 -6.56 -8.52 -26.98
N SER A 162 -7.34 -9.54 -26.72
CA SER A 162 -8.40 -9.53 -25.73
C SER A 162 -8.20 -10.70 -24.77
N ALA A 163 -7.71 -10.43 -23.59
CA ALA A 163 -7.54 -11.43 -22.55
C ALA A 163 -8.87 -12.12 -22.21
N LYS A 164 -10.00 -11.39 -22.28
CA LYS A 164 -11.34 -11.90 -22.02
C LYS A 164 -11.76 -12.97 -23.05
N THR A 165 -11.57 -12.71 -24.33
CA THR A 165 -12.00 -13.61 -25.42
C THR A 165 -10.91 -14.60 -25.83
N GLY A 166 -9.65 -14.38 -25.45
CA GLY A 166 -8.48 -15.17 -25.80
C GLY A 166 -7.85 -14.81 -27.16
N VAL A 167 -8.44 -13.85 -27.88
CA VAL A 167 -7.91 -13.40 -29.19
C VAL A 167 -6.55 -12.70 -28.98
N GLY A 168 -5.57 -13.02 -29.80
CA GLY A 168 -4.24 -12.39 -29.81
C GLY A 168 -3.31 -12.81 -28.64
N VAL A 169 -3.77 -13.65 -27.70
CA VAL A 169 -2.95 -14.01 -26.52
C VAL A 169 -1.79 -14.94 -26.90
N LYS A 170 -1.97 -15.83 -27.87
CA LYS A 170 -0.87 -16.66 -28.38
C LYS A 170 0.22 -15.78 -28.98
N GLU A 171 -0.16 -14.80 -29.77
CA GLU A 171 0.73 -13.83 -30.39
C GLU A 171 1.53 -13.01 -29.32
N VAL A 172 0.91 -12.70 -28.18
CA VAL A 172 1.61 -12.08 -27.04
C VAL A 172 2.74 -13.01 -26.52
N ILE A 173 2.45 -14.31 -26.36
CA ILE A 173 3.46 -15.28 -25.87
C ILE A 173 4.59 -15.46 -26.91
N GLU A 174 4.26 -15.58 -28.19
CA GLU A 174 5.27 -15.68 -29.26
C GLU A 174 6.17 -14.44 -29.33
N ARG A 175 5.59 -13.25 -29.19
CA ARG A 175 6.32 -11.99 -29.15
C ARG A 175 7.25 -11.93 -27.93
N LEU A 176 6.73 -12.34 -26.75
CA LEU A 176 7.49 -12.44 -25.51
C LEU A 176 8.72 -13.34 -25.68
N VAL A 177 8.54 -14.55 -26.21
CA VAL A 177 9.63 -15.53 -26.43
C VAL A 177 10.69 -14.97 -27.36
N LYS A 178 10.27 -14.23 -28.40
CA LYS A 178 11.14 -13.66 -29.42
C LYS A 178 11.94 -12.45 -28.91
N GLU A 179 11.34 -11.55 -28.16
CA GLU A 179 11.93 -10.25 -27.80
C GLU A 179 12.60 -10.24 -26.45
N ILE A 180 12.03 -10.90 -25.43
CA ILE A 180 12.65 -10.93 -24.12
C ILE A 180 13.91 -11.80 -24.18
N PRO A 181 15.09 -11.29 -23.77
CA PRO A 181 16.33 -12.06 -23.84
C PRO A 181 16.32 -13.21 -22.84
N ALA A 182 17.16 -14.20 -23.10
CA ALA A 182 17.46 -15.24 -22.11
C ALA A 182 18.24 -14.66 -20.93
N PRO A 183 18.09 -15.24 -19.73
CA PRO A 183 18.82 -14.79 -18.56
C PRO A 183 20.34 -14.94 -18.76
N GLU A 184 21.07 -13.95 -18.28
CA GLU A 184 22.53 -13.97 -18.25
C GLU A 184 23.04 -14.56 -16.92
N GLY A 185 24.18 -15.25 -16.97
CA GLY A 185 24.87 -15.81 -15.82
C GLY A 185 25.74 -17.00 -16.17
N ASP A 186 26.57 -17.43 -15.24
CA ASP A 186 27.48 -18.55 -15.38
C ASP A 186 27.05 -19.72 -14.49
N PRO A 187 26.59 -20.86 -15.06
CA PRO A 187 26.17 -22.03 -14.29
C PRO A 187 27.30 -22.72 -13.51
N ASP A 188 28.56 -22.51 -13.89
CA ASP A 188 29.75 -23.13 -13.26
C ASP A 188 30.41 -22.20 -12.20
N ALA A 189 29.94 -20.96 -12.10
CA ALA A 189 30.42 -20.00 -11.09
C ALA A 189 29.91 -20.36 -9.68
N PRO A 190 30.50 -19.78 -8.62
CA PRO A 190 29.96 -19.89 -7.27
C PRO A 190 28.50 -19.42 -7.22
N LEU A 191 27.69 -20.12 -6.42
CA LEU A 191 26.28 -19.80 -6.26
C LEU A 191 26.06 -18.34 -5.82
N GLN A 192 25.23 -17.64 -6.57
CA GLN A 192 24.65 -16.37 -6.21
C GLN A 192 23.15 -16.41 -6.49
N ALA A 193 22.35 -16.43 -5.47
CA ALA A 193 20.90 -16.38 -5.58
C ALA A 193 20.35 -15.16 -4.81
N LEU A 194 19.52 -14.36 -5.48
CA LEU A 194 18.86 -13.20 -4.89
C LEU A 194 17.57 -13.65 -4.20
N ILE A 195 17.37 -13.26 -2.95
CA ILE A 195 16.07 -13.44 -2.27
C ILE A 195 15.14 -12.33 -2.75
N ILE A 196 14.12 -12.71 -3.53
CA ILE A 196 13.14 -11.78 -4.10
C ILE A 196 12.05 -11.48 -3.07
N ASP A 197 11.58 -12.54 -2.40
CA ASP A 197 10.49 -12.49 -1.44
C ASP A 197 10.66 -13.57 -0.37
N SER A 198 10.00 -13.40 0.79
CA SER A 198 9.99 -14.39 1.86
C SER A 198 8.65 -14.35 2.60
N TRP A 199 8.19 -15.49 3.08
CA TRP A 199 7.00 -15.57 3.93
C TRP A 199 7.16 -16.63 4.99
N PHE A 200 6.36 -16.52 6.02
CA PHE A 200 6.34 -17.50 7.11
C PHE A 200 5.21 -18.51 6.88
N ASP A 201 5.59 -19.78 6.83
CA ASP A 201 4.67 -20.91 6.82
C ASP A 201 4.70 -21.58 8.19
N ASN A 202 3.53 -21.86 8.77
CA ASN A 202 3.43 -22.42 10.13
C ASN A 202 4.07 -23.81 10.27
N TYR A 203 4.23 -24.56 9.17
CA TYR A 203 4.80 -25.92 9.13
C TYR A 203 6.24 -25.94 8.64
N LEU A 204 6.56 -25.08 7.69
CA LEU A 204 7.86 -25.07 7.00
C LEU A 204 8.84 -24.03 7.57
N GLY A 205 8.35 -23.07 8.36
CA GLY A 205 9.12 -21.91 8.79
C GLY A 205 9.23 -20.87 7.67
N VAL A 206 10.38 -20.22 7.56
CA VAL A 206 10.63 -19.24 6.51
C VAL A 206 10.81 -19.94 5.16
N VAL A 207 9.98 -19.56 4.20
CA VAL A 207 10.09 -19.93 2.78
C VAL A 207 10.59 -18.71 2.02
N SER A 208 11.66 -18.86 1.25
CA SER A 208 12.22 -17.76 0.44
C SER A 208 12.08 -18.05 -1.04
N LEU A 209 11.53 -17.09 -1.79
CA LEU A 209 11.52 -17.06 -3.24
C LEU A 209 12.87 -16.52 -3.72
N ILE A 210 13.57 -17.28 -4.54
CA ILE A 210 14.91 -16.94 -4.99
C ILE A 210 15.03 -16.95 -6.51
N ARG A 211 15.89 -16.07 -7.03
CA ARG A 211 16.35 -16.06 -8.40
C ARG A 211 17.82 -16.48 -8.43
N ILE A 212 18.15 -17.55 -9.16
CA ILE A 212 19.53 -17.97 -9.36
C ILE A 212 20.19 -17.11 -10.44
N LYS A 213 21.16 -16.28 -10.06
CA LYS A 213 21.92 -15.46 -11.01
C LYS A 213 23.13 -16.21 -11.54
N ASN A 214 23.88 -16.91 -10.66
CA ASN A 214 25.03 -17.72 -11.01
C ASN A 214 25.02 -19.04 -10.25
N GLY A 215 25.63 -20.06 -10.85
CA GLY A 215 25.80 -21.36 -10.23
C GLY A 215 24.52 -22.22 -10.20
N LYS A 216 24.49 -23.13 -9.28
CA LYS A 216 23.39 -24.09 -9.08
C LYS A 216 23.24 -24.37 -7.59
N VAL A 217 22.02 -24.67 -7.17
CA VAL A 217 21.70 -25.10 -5.81
C VAL A 217 20.88 -26.39 -5.83
N ASN A 218 21.15 -27.32 -4.91
CA ASN A 218 20.47 -28.61 -4.80
C ASN A 218 19.85 -28.76 -3.42
N LYS A 219 18.86 -29.62 -3.31
CA LYS A 219 18.34 -30.07 -2.03
C LYS A 219 19.47 -30.69 -1.20
N GLY A 220 19.56 -30.32 0.08
CA GLY A 220 20.59 -30.76 1.01
C GLY A 220 21.90 -29.95 0.99
N ASP A 221 22.04 -29.01 0.08
CA ASP A 221 23.21 -28.12 0.05
C ASP A 221 23.22 -27.20 1.29
N LYS A 222 24.43 -26.83 1.71
CA LYS A 222 24.64 -25.81 2.74
C LYS A 222 24.81 -24.45 2.09
N ILE A 223 23.91 -23.55 2.41
CA ILE A 223 23.93 -22.16 1.97
C ILE A 223 24.33 -21.22 3.09
N LYS A 224 24.90 -20.10 2.71
CA LYS A 224 25.22 -18.98 3.59
C LYS A 224 24.45 -17.74 3.14
N VAL A 225 23.78 -17.07 4.06
CA VAL A 225 23.18 -15.75 3.87
C VAL A 225 24.30 -14.72 3.99
N MET A 226 24.53 -13.90 2.98
CA MET A 226 25.75 -13.08 2.92
C MET A 226 25.74 -11.94 3.93
N SER A 227 24.60 -11.30 4.21
CA SER A 227 24.52 -10.18 5.16
C SER A 227 24.68 -10.63 6.61
N THR A 228 24.01 -11.73 7.00
CA THR A 228 24.02 -12.23 8.37
C THR A 228 25.19 -13.16 8.65
N GLY A 229 25.80 -13.73 7.60
CA GLY A 229 26.86 -14.73 7.71
C GLY A 229 26.39 -16.11 8.20
N GLN A 230 25.11 -16.29 8.47
CA GLN A 230 24.54 -17.54 8.98
C GLN A 230 24.49 -18.62 7.89
N VAL A 231 24.65 -19.86 8.31
CA VAL A 231 24.66 -21.03 7.42
C VAL A 231 23.47 -21.93 7.73
N TYR A 232 22.75 -22.32 6.68
CA TYR A 232 21.58 -23.18 6.76
C TYR A 232 21.68 -24.34 5.79
N ASN A 233 20.94 -25.43 6.06
CA ASN A 233 20.78 -26.52 5.10
C ASN A 233 19.48 -26.30 4.32
N ILE A 234 19.47 -26.64 3.04
CA ILE A 234 18.26 -26.64 2.23
C ILE A 234 17.49 -27.95 2.48
N ASP A 235 16.38 -27.85 3.18
CA ASP A 235 15.50 -28.98 3.46
C ASP A 235 14.61 -29.31 2.26
N ARG A 236 14.04 -28.28 1.62
CA ARG A 236 13.19 -28.40 0.44
C ARG A 236 13.52 -27.31 -0.57
N ILE A 237 13.31 -27.63 -1.85
CA ILE A 237 13.51 -26.73 -2.97
C ILE A 237 12.47 -27.03 -4.04
N GLY A 238 11.95 -26.04 -4.74
CA GLY A 238 10.94 -26.25 -5.75
C GLY A 238 10.58 -25.03 -6.56
N ILE A 239 9.54 -25.17 -7.36
CA ILE A 239 8.97 -24.14 -8.23
C ILE A 239 7.45 -24.08 -8.02
N PHE A 240 6.81 -23.00 -8.50
CA PHE A 240 5.36 -22.88 -8.57
C PHE A 240 4.87 -23.13 -10.00
N THR A 241 3.88 -24.03 -10.19
CA THR A 241 3.33 -24.41 -11.52
C THR A 241 1.80 -24.39 -11.64
N PRO A 242 1.00 -23.44 -11.28
CA PRO A 242 0.89 -22.51 -10.15
C PRO A 242 0.94 -23.16 -8.76
N LYS A 243 0.75 -24.46 -8.66
CA LYS A 243 0.88 -25.19 -7.39
C LYS A 243 2.35 -25.38 -7.03
N GLN A 244 2.63 -25.41 -5.74
CA GLN A 244 3.97 -25.68 -5.24
C GLN A 244 4.42 -27.11 -5.59
N VAL A 245 5.52 -27.23 -6.32
CA VAL A 245 6.09 -28.51 -6.75
C VAL A 245 7.54 -28.62 -6.31
N ASP A 246 7.88 -29.71 -5.60
CA ASP A 246 9.25 -29.99 -5.19
C ASP A 246 10.11 -30.36 -6.41
N THR A 247 11.34 -29.83 -6.43
CA THR A 247 12.37 -30.19 -7.40
C THR A 247 13.63 -30.68 -6.68
N THR A 248 14.59 -31.17 -7.41
CA THR A 248 15.88 -31.60 -6.83
C THR A 248 16.91 -30.48 -6.83
N SER A 249 16.78 -29.52 -7.72
CA SER A 249 17.74 -28.42 -7.89
C SER A 249 17.13 -27.23 -8.60
N LEU A 250 17.77 -26.06 -8.46
CA LEU A 250 17.57 -24.86 -9.29
C LEU A 250 18.91 -24.45 -9.88
N SER A 251 18.90 -24.10 -11.17
CA SER A 251 20.08 -23.73 -11.95
C SER A 251 20.09 -22.25 -12.29
N CYS A 252 21.21 -21.75 -12.76
CA CYS A 252 21.36 -20.39 -13.25
C CYS A 252 20.23 -19.99 -14.21
N GLY A 253 19.61 -18.87 -13.97
CA GLY A 253 18.47 -18.34 -14.72
C GLY A 253 17.09 -18.74 -14.18
N GLU A 254 16.97 -19.71 -13.30
CA GLU A 254 15.69 -20.18 -12.78
C GLU A 254 15.23 -19.38 -11.56
N VAL A 255 13.91 -19.33 -11.39
CA VAL A 255 13.21 -18.79 -10.21
C VAL A 255 12.53 -19.94 -9.48
N GLY A 256 12.65 -19.99 -8.17
CA GLY A 256 12.02 -21.03 -7.36
C GLY A 256 12.05 -20.69 -5.88
N TRP A 257 11.54 -21.57 -5.06
CA TRP A 257 11.48 -21.40 -3.62
C TRP A 257 12.39 -22.39 -2.89
N VAL A 258 12.89 -21.95 -1.73
CA VAL A 258 13.71 -22.77 -0.82
C VAL A 258 13.18 -22.70 0.60
N VAL A 259 13.30 -23.82 1.32
CA VAL A 259 13.05 -23.94 2.75
C VAL A 259 14.33 -24.40 3.41
N CYS A 260 14.81 -23.61 4.37
CA CYS A 260 16.10 -23.84 5.00
C CYS A 260 16.00 -24.01 6.53
N GLY A 261 14.81 -24.31 7.05
CA GLY A 261 14.59 -24.47 8.50
C GLY A 261 14.88 -23.21 9.32
N ILE A 262 14.84 -22.04 8.69
CA ILE A 262 15.07 -20.75 9.34
C ILE A 262 13.87 -20.43 10.23
N LYS A 263 14.12 -20.31 11.53
CA LYS A 263 13.10 -19.98 12.54
C LYS A 263 13.11 -18.49 12.88
N ASP A 264 14.25 -17.85 12.70
CA ASP A 264 14.39 -16.42 12.92
C ASP A 264 13.86 -15.65 11.69
N ILE A 265 12.88 -14.81 11.91
CA ILE A 265 12.24 -13.97 10.88
C ILE A 265 13.27 -13.11 10.15
N LEU A 266 14.30 -12.65 10.84
CA LEU A 266 15.37 -11.83 10.27
C LEU A 266 16.55 -12.65 9.70
N GLY A 267 16.46 -13.97 9.71
CA GLY A 267 17.55 -14.87 9.30
C GLY A 267 17.86 -14.88 7.81
N ALA A 268 16.88 -14.50 6.97
CA ALA A 268 17.03 -14.40 5.51
C ALA A 268 16.24 -13.18 4.97
N PRO A 269 16.76 -11.97 5.12
CA PRO A 269 16.07 -10.76 4.69
C PRO A 269 15.92 -10.70 3.16
N VAL A 270 14.81 -10.15 2.72
CA VAL A 270 14.53 -9.91 1.29
C VAL A 270 15.58 -8.95 0.70
N GLY A 271 16.06 -9.25 -0.49
CA GLY A 271 17.13 -8.51 -1.16
C GLY A 271 18.54 -9.00 -0.81
N ASP A 272 18.67 -9.98 0.08
CA ASP A 272 19.98 -10.57 0.40
C ASP A 272 20.39 -11.63 -0.63
N THR A 273 21.66 -11.98 -0.58
CA THR A 273 22.28 -12.98 -1.46
C THR A 273 22.53 -14.28 -0.70
N LEU A 274 22.03 -15.38 -1.24
CA LEU A 274 22.40 -16.71 -0.84
C LEU A 274 23.58 -17.21 -1.65
N THR A 275 24.56 -17.79 -0.96
CA THR A 275 25.74 -18.40 -1.59
C THR A 275 26.04 -19.76 -1.01
N ALA A 276 26.86 -20.57 -1.70
CA ALA A 276 27.27 -21.88 -1.17
C ALA A 276 28.21 -21.71 0.02
N ALA A 277 27.95 -22.38 1.15
CA ALA A 277 28.77 -22.23 2.36
C ALA A 277 30.21 -22.72 2.18
N GLN A 278 30.44 -23.73 1.31
CA GLN A 278 31.77 -24.29 1.06
C GLN A 278 32.61 -23.47 0.07
N LYS A 279 31.95 -22.85 -0.92
CA LYS A 279 32.60 -22.02 -1.96
C LYS A 279 31.77 -20.76 -2.13
N PRO A 280 31.86 -19.81 -1.18
CA PRO A 280 31.05 -18.60 -1.25
C PRO A 280 31.51 -17.71 -2.40
N ALA A 281 30.57 -16.96 -2.96
CA ALA A 281 30.86 -15.88 -3.89
C ALA A 281 31.55 -14.72 -3.16
N ASP A 282 32.38 -13.98 -3.90
CA ASP A 282 33.20 -12.89 -3.32
C ASP A 282 32.36 -11.65 -2.97
N LYS A 283 31.28 -11.39 -3.74
CA LYS A 283 30.45 -10.18 -3.59
C LYS A 283 28.98 -10.56 -3.57
N PRO A 284 28.15 -9.88 -2.77
CA PRO A 284 26.70 -10.01 -2.85
C PRO A 284 26.18 -9.43 -4.17
N LEU A 285 25.01 -9.88 -4.59
CA LEU A 285 24.24 -9.23 -5.64
C LEU A 285 23.75 -7.85 -5.15
N PRO A 286 23.48 -6.91 -6.06
CA PRO A 286 22.79 -5.68 -5.68
C PRO A 286 21.47 -6.03 -4.98
N GLY A 287 21.32 -5.58 -3.74
CA GLY A 287 20.07 -5.75 -2.99
C GLY A 287 19.07 -4.64 -3.33
N PHE A 288 17.93 -4.69 -2.65
CA PHE A 288 16.90 -3.66 -2.82
C PHE A 288 17.18 -2.42 -1.95
N LYS A 289 16.84 -1.24 -2.47
CA LYS A 289 16.91 -0.01 -1.68
C LYS A 289 15.85 -0.10 -0.56
N LYS A 290 16.23 0.25 0.67
CA LYS A 290 15.26 0.36 1.76
C LYS A 290 14.33 1.53 1.46
N VAL A 291 13.05 1.25 1.39
CA VAL A 291 12.03 2.29 1.22
C VAL A 291 11.66 2.86 2.59
N LYS A 292 11.54 4.17 2.67
CA LYS A 292 11.08 4.83 3.89
C LYS A 292 9.56 4.92 3.87
N PRO A 293 8.88 4.57 4.96
CA PRO A 293 7.44 4.78 5.06
C PRO A 293 7.05 6.24 4.84
N GLN A 294 5.93 6.45 4.18
CA GLN A 294 5.37 7.78 3.89
C GLN A 294 4.24 8.14 4.85
N VAL A 295 3.54 7.13 5.33
CA VAL A 295 2.35 7.24 6.18
C VAL A 295 2.58 6.48 7.46
N TYR A 296 2.20 7.07 8.59
CA TYR A 296 2.31 6.43 9.90
C TYR A 296 0.97 6.44 10.62
N ALA A 297 0.62 5.31 11.23
CA ALA A 297 -0.54 5.21 12.12
C ALA A 297 -0.21 4.36 13.34
N GLY A 298 -0.85 4.66 14.46
CA GLY A 298 -0.82 3.78 15.63
C GLY A 298 -1.87 2.69 15.46
N LEU A 299 -1.49 1.45 15.66
CA LEU A 299 -2.37 0.29 15.71
C LEU A 299 -2.38 -0.24 17.15
N PHE A 300 -3.58 -0.40 17.72
CA PHE A 300 -3.76 -0.82 19.10
C PHE A 300 -4.76 -1.97 19.17
N PRO A 301 -4.47 -3.05 19.90
CA PRO A 301 -5.45 -4.11 20.09
C PRO A 301 -6.59 -3.63 21.00
N VAL A 302 -7.82 -4.05 20.69
CA VAL A 302 -9.00 -3.73 21.52
C VAL A 302 -8.85 -4.33 22.92
N SER A 303 -8.33 -5.55 23.01
CA SER A 303 -7.99 -6.20 24.29
C SER A 303 -6.49 -6.13 24.57
N SER A 304 -6.12 -5.71 25.78
CA SER A 304 -4.72 -5.69 26.21
C SER A 304 -4.06 -7.09 26.22
N ASP A 305 -4.87 -8.15 26.33
CA ASP A 305 -4.39 -9.53 26.35
C ASP A 305 -3.85 -9.96 24.97
N ASP A 306 -4.29 -9.29 23.89
CA ASP A 306 -3.89 -9.59 22.52
C ASP A 306 -2.55 -8.94 22.12
N TYR A 307 -1.93 -8.14 22.98
CA TYR A 307 -0.69 -7.41 22.65
C TYR A 307 0.46 -8.33 22.18
N GLU A 308 0.69 -9.45 22.85
CA GLU A 308 1.75 -10.40 22.48
C GLU A 308 1.44 -11.10 21.15
N SER A 309 0.18 -11.52 20.95
CA SER A 309 -0.27 -12.11 19.69
C SER A 309 -0.15 -11.12 18.54
N PHE A 310 -0.46 -9.86 18.80
CA PHE A 310 -0.32 -8.76 17.82
C PHE A 310 1.15 -8.51 17.45
N ARG A 311 2.06 -8.48 18.44
CA ARG A 311 3.50 -8.35 18.18
C ARG A 311 4.02 -9.49 17.28
N ASP A 312 3.62 -10.72 17.57
CA ASP A 312 4.03 -11.89 16.79
C ASP A 312 3.45 -11.86 15.36
N ALA A 313 2.20 -11.41 15.21
CA ALA A 313 1.57 -11.23 13.91
C ALA A 313 2.29 -10.16 13.07
N LEU A 314 2.62 -9.00 13.65
CA LEU A 314 3.41 -7.96 12.98
C LEU A 314 4.79 -8.47 12.56
N GLY A 315 5.46 -9.26 13.40
CA GLY A 315 6.74 -9.88 13.07
C GLY A 315 6.64 -10.80 11.84
N LYS A 316 5.63 -11.67 11.79
CA LYS A 316 5.38 -12.55 10.64
C LYS A 316 5.01 -11.77 9.39
N LEU A 317 4.19 -10.73 9.55
CA LEU A 317 3.74 -9.90 8.43
C LEU A 317 4.89 -9.07 7.84
N SER A 318 5.80 -8.53 8.67
CA SER A 318 6.96 -7.77 8.22
C SER A 318 7.99 -8.60 7.46
N LEU A 319 8.04 -9.92 7.67
CA LEU A 319 8.82 -10.82 6.81
C LEU A 319 8.22 -10.89 5.40
N ASN A 320 6.90 -10.96 5.36
CA ASN A 320 6.13 -11.05 4.11
C ASN A 320 6.11 -9.71 3.37
N ASP A 321 6.13 -8.61 4.10
CA ASP A 321 6.12 -7.24 3.60
C ASP A 321 7.29 -6.44 4.22
N ALA A 322 8.40 -6.40 3.50
CA ALA A 322 9.62 -5.72 3.94
C ALA A 322 9.51 -4.18 3.96
N SER A 323 8.41 -3.63 3.46
CA SER A 323 8.12 -2.19 3.52
C SER A 323 7.40 -1.77 4.82
N LEU A 324 6.83 -2.75 5.54
CA LEU A 324 6.18 -2.51 6.83
C LEU A 324 7.23 -2.21 7.90
N PHE A 325 7.14 -1.02 8.48
CA PHE A 325 7.90 -0.62 9.66
C PHE A 325 6.99 -0.64 10.88
N TYR A 326 7.47 -1.06 12.04
CA TYR A 326 6.74 -0.94 13.29
C TYR A 326 7.65 -0.79 14.50
N GLU A 327 7.20 -0.01 15.47
CA GLU A 327 7.85 0.19 16.77
C GLU A 327 6.79 0.23 17.89
N PRO A 328 7.13 -0.19 19.13
CA PRO A 328 6.20 -0.10 20.25
C PRO A 328 5.73 1.33 20.49
N GLU A 329 4.43 1.52 20.70
CA GLU A 329 3.80 2.79 21.04
C GLU A 329 2.89 2.61 22.26
N SER A 330 2.76 3.64 23.07
CA SER A 330 1.81 3.69 24.18
C SER A 330 0.93 4.93 24.10
N SER A 331 -0.36 4.75 24.28
CA SER A 331 -1.36 5.81 24.34
C SER A 331 -2.00 5.82 25.71
N SER A 332 -2.23 7.01 26.26
CA SER A 332 -2.96 7.15 27.53
C SER A 332 -4.42 6.70 27.43
N ALA A 333 -5.00 6.76 26.23
CA ALA A 333 -6.38 6.37 25.94
C ALA A 333 -6.53 4.91 25.50
N LEU A 334 -5.57 4.36 24.73
CA LEU A 334 -5.68 3.05 24.08
C LEU A 334 -4.74 1.98 24.67
N GLY A 335 -3.83 2.35 25.58
CA GLY A 335 -2.88 1.42 26.18
C GLY A 335 -1.65 1.15 25.29
N PHE A 336 -1.19 -0.10 25.25
CA PHE A 336 -0.02 -0.52 24.49
C PHE A 336 -0.40 -0.98 23.09
N GLY A 337 0.37 -0.55 22.09
CA GLY A 337 0.21 -0.88 20.69
C GLY A 337 1.51 -0.69 19.92
N PHE A 338 1.40 -0.48 18.62
CA PHE A 338 2.54 -0.25 17.76
C PHE A 338 2.30 0.95 16.84
N ARG A 339 3.33 1.78 16.69
CA ARG A 339 3.42 2.78 15.64
C ARG A 339 3.90 2.09 14.38
N CYS A 340 3.05 2.05 13.36
CA CYS A 340 3.35 1.39 12.09
C CYS A 340 3.56 2.42 11.00
N GLY A 341 4.53 2.15 10.12
CA GLY A 341 4.84 2.94 8.94
C GLY A 341 4.49 2.18 7.67
N PHE A 342 3.85 2.85 6.72
CA PHE A 342 3.28 2.31 5.48
C PHE A 342 3.73 3.12 4.28
N LEU A 343 3.65 2.54 3.08
CA LEU A 343 3.95 3.24 1.83
C LEU A 343 2.85 4.23 1.43
N GLY A 344 1.58 3.92 1.75
CA GLY A 344 0.43 4.76 1.48
C GLY A 344 -0.79 4.32 2.28
N LEU A 345 -1.96 4.92 2.02
CA LEU A 345 -3.20 4.57 2.72
C LEU A 345 -3.72 3.19 2.36
N LEU A 346 -3.70 2.82 1.08
CA LEU A 346 -4.15 1.50 0.65
C LEU A 346 -3.29 0.40 1.29
N HIS A 347 -1.98 0.62 1.37
CA HIS A 347 -1.07 -0.29 2.06
C HIS A 347 -1.45 -0.41 3.55
N MET A 348 -1.75 0.70 4.24
CA MET A 348 -2.20 0.69 5.64
C MET A 348 -3.50 -0.12 5.82
N GLU A 349 -4.51 0.12 4.99
CA GLU A 349 -5.79 -0.60 5.05
C GLU A 349 -5.60 -2.10 4.83
N ILE A 350 -4.77 -2.48 3.87
CA ILE A 350 -4.49 -3.89 3.58
C ILE A 350 -3.77 -4.57 4.74
N ILE A 351 -2.76 -3.92 5.33
CA ILE A 351 -2.06 -4.47 6.49
C ILE A 351 -3.01 -4.63 7.68
N GLN A 352 -3.88 -3.66 7.93
CA GLN A 352 -4.90 -3.75 8.97
C GLN A 352 -5.86 -4.93 8.72
N GLU A 353 -6.45 -5.02 7.52
CA GLU A 353 -7.37 -6.12 7.18
C GLU A 353 -6.68 -7.50 7.24
N ARG A 354 -5.42 -7.60 6.85
CA ARG A 354 -4.64 -8.83 6.98
C ARG A 354 -4.43 -9.23 8.43
N LEU A 355 -4.10 -8.28 9.31
CA LEU A 355 -3.97 -8.52 10.75
C LEU A 355 -5.29 -8.99 11.36
N GLU A 356 -6.40 -8.39 10.96
CA GLU A 356 -7.74 -8.76 11.43
C GLU A 356 -8.18 -10.14 10.92
N ARG A 357 -7.99 -10.42 9.62
CA ARG A 357 -8.50 -11.67 8.98
C ARG A 357 -7.56 -12.87 9.14
N GLU A 358 -6.25 -12.68 8.97
CA GLU A 358 -5.28 -13.79 8.99
C GLU A 358 -4.88 -14.18 10.42
N TYR A 359 -4.94 -13.22 11.38
CA TYR A 359 -4.48 -13.41 12.76
C TYR A 359 -5.58 -13.24 13.82
N ASP A 360 -6.83 -13.01 13.41
CA ASP A 360 -8.02 -12.89 14.27
C ASP A 360 -7.82 -11.82 15.37
N LEU A 361 -7.34 -10.62 14.96
CA LEU A 361 -7.06 -9.49 15.84
C LEU A 361 -8.08 -8.39 15.65
N ASP A 362 -8.67 -7.89 16.72
CA ASP A 362 -9.48 -6.68 16.71
C ASP A 362 -8.59 -5.46 17.00
N LEU A 363 -8.47 -4.55 16.03
CA LEU A 363 -7.55 -3.42 16.08
C LEU A 363 -8.24 -2.06 16.01
N ILE A 364 -7.70 -1.11 16.77
CA ILE A 364 -8.05 0.33 16.67
C ILE A 364 -6.91 1.02 15.95
N THR A 365 -7.23 1.74 14.86
CA THR A 365 -6.28 2.51 14.08
C THR A 365 -6.43 3.99 14.41
N THR A 366 -5.31 4.66 14.69
CA THR A 366 -5.31 6.13 14.85
C THR A 366 -5.27 6.82 13.49
N ALA A 367 -5.49 8.14 13.46
CA ALA A 367 -5.36 8.92 12.24
C ALA A 367 -4.01 8.70 11.56
N PRO A 368 -3.99 8.48 10.23
CA PRO A 368 -2.74 8.44 9.49
C PRO A 368 -2.08 9.83 9.51
N THR A 369 -0.78 9.84 9.67
CA THR A 369 0.05 11.04 9.68
C THR A 369 1.26 10.84 8.77
N VAL A 370 1.78 11.96 8.26
CA VAL A 370 3.07 11.98 7.57
C VAL A 370 4.18 12.32 8.56
N VAL A 371 5.44 12.16 8.16
CA VAL A 371 6.58 12.57 8.98
C VAL A 371 6.84 14.05 8.77
N TYR A 372 6.93 14.81 9.85
CA TYR A 372 7.34 16.21 9.84
C TYR A 372 8.79 16.34 10.31
N GLU A 373 9.53 17.24 9.71
CA GLU A 373 10.85 17.66 10.18
C GLU A 373 10.67 18.91 11.07
N VAL A 374 11.12 18.84 12.30
CA VAL A 374 10.96 19.91 13.28
C VAL A 374 12.33 20.42 13.69
N GLU A 375 12.60 21.70 13.43
CA GLU A 375 13.77 22.41 13.90
C GLU A 375 13.46 23.00 15.27
N MET A 376 14.29 22.63 16.25
CA MET A 376 14.17 23.07 17.61
C MET A 376 14.94 24.39 17.81
N THR A 377 14.54 25.20 18.81
CA THR A 377 15.21 26.45 19.16
C THR A 377 16.69 26.27 19.56
N ASN A 378 17.12 25.07 19.91
CA ASN A 378 18.52 24.73 20.17
C ASN A 378 19.31 24.33 18.92
N GLY A 379 18.68 24.33 17.74
CA GLY A 379 19.26 23.93 16.45
C GLY A 379 19.22 22.44 16.12
N ASP A 380 18.66 21.61 17.01
CA ASP A 380 18.46 20.19 16.72
C ASP A 380 17.31 19.99 15.73
N ILE A 381 17.46 19.03 14.82
CA ILE A 381 16.42 18.62 13.89
C ILE A 381 15.90 17.25 14.31
N ILE A 382 14.60 17.15 14.55
CA ILE A 382 13.93 15.90 14.91
C ILE A 382 12.86 15.54 13.89
N MET A 383 12.67 14.23 13.68
CA MET A 383 11.58 13.72 12.85
C MET A 383 10.39 13.36 13.73
N VAL A 384 9.22 13.89 13.39
CA VAL A 384 7.98 13.70 14.14
C VAL A 384 6.98 12.96 13.26
N ASP A 385 6.69 11.72 13.60
CA ASP A 385 5.77 10.82 12.92
C ASP A 385 4.41 10.68 13.62
N SER A 386 4.30 11.26 14.83
CA SER A 386 3.07 11.21 15.63
C SER A 386 2.78 12.59 16.26
N PRO A 387 1.51 13.03 16.27
CA PRO A 387 1.14 14.27 16.96
C PRO A 387 1.53 14.29 18.44
N SER A 388 1.58 13.15 19.11
CA SER A 388 1.99 13.02 20.51
C SER A 388 3.48 13.31 20.73
N LYS A 389 4.33 13.05 19.72
CA LYS A 389 5.78 13.31 19.77
C LYS A 389 6.15 14.77 19.47
N LEU A 390 5.17 15.60 19.04
CA LEU A 390 5.45 17.00 18.73
C LEU A 390 5.84 17.76 20.01
N PRO A 391 7.01 18.42 20.06
CA PRO A 391 7.46 19.19 21.20
C PRO A 391 6.53 20.35 21.54
N ALA A 392 6.71 20.94 22.72
CA ALA A 392 6.00 22.15 23.09
C ALA A 392 6.36 23.29 22.11
N LEU A 393 5.38 24.09 21.71
CA LEU A 393 5.52 25.15 20.69
C LEU A 393 6.66 26.14 21.02
N ASN A 394 6.94 26.39 22.30
CA ASN A 394 8.02 27.31 22.75
C ASN A 394 9.43 26.77 22.41
N ASN A 395 9.58 25.49 22.12
CA ASN A 395 10.85 24.86 21.83
C ASN A 395 11.04 24.61 20.32
N ILE A 396 10.07 25.01 19.51
CA ILE A 396 10.07 24.81 18.05
C ILE A 396 10.44 26.13 17.38
N GLU A 397 11.44 26.11 16.50
CA GLU A 397 11.78 27.23 15.61
C GLU A 397 10.96 27.15 14.32
N GLU A 398 10.96 25.99 13.67
CA GLU A 398 10.26 25.76 12.42
C GLU A 398 9.71 24.33 12.32
N ILE A 399 8.52 24.18 11.72
CA ILE A 399 7.99 22.86 11.31
C ILE A 399 8.02 22.80 9.79
N ARG A 400 8.65 21.74 9.25
CA ARG A 400 8.70 21.49 7.81
C ARG A 400 7.83 20.29 7.48
N GLU A 401 6.90 20.51 6.56
CA GLU A 401 6.04 19.44 6.04
C GLU A 401 6.68 18.76 4.81
N PRO A 402 6.47 17.46 4.59
CA PRO A 402 6.92 16.78 3.39
C PRO A 402 6.07 17.20 2.20
N ILE A 403 6.74 17.52 1.10
CA ILE A 403 6.11 17.87 -0.18
C ILE A 403 6.25 16.68 -1.13
N ALA A 404 5.14 16.31 -1.76
CA ALA A 404 5.09 15.32 -2.83
C ALA A 404 5.13 16.01 -4.20
N GLU A 405 5.91 15.47 -5.11
CA GLU A 405 5.76 15.72 -6.54
C GLU A 405 4.73 14.76 -7.10
N CYS A 406 3.62 15.32 -7.57
CA CYS A 406 2.46 14.57 -8.06
C CYS A 406 2.40 14.68 -9.59
N HIS A 407 2.47 13.54 -10.26
CA HIS A 407 2.30 13.41 -11.70
C HIS A 407 0.89 12.89 -11.99
N MET A 408 0.12 13.67 -12.72
CA MET A 408 -1.26 13.33 -13.08
C MET A 408 -1.41 13.28 -14.59
N LEU A 409 -2.06 12.25 -15.09
CA LEU A 409 -2.43 12.14 -16.51
C LEU A 409 -3.96 12.10 -16.61
N LEU A 410 -4.53 12.94 -17.45
CA LEU A 410 -5.99 13.11 -17.55
C LEU A 410 -6.41 13.66 -18.91
N PRO A 411 -7.66 13.37 -19.37
CA PRO A 411 -8.25 14.01 -20.53
C PRO A 411 -8.43 15.52 -20.34
N GLN A 412 -8.23 16.29 -21.41
CA GLN A 412 -8.30 17.76 -21.40
C GLN A 412 -9.63 18.31 -20.85
N GLU A 413 -10.74 17.59 -21.01
CA GLU A 413 -12.07 18.02 -20.53
C GLU A 413 -12.16 18.17 -19.00
N TYR A 414 -11.33 17.42 -18.23
CA TYR A 414 -11.31 17.48 -16.76
C TYR A 414 -10.26 18.42 -16.19
N LEU A 415 -9.44 19.05 -17.05
CA LEU A 415 -8.28 19.86 -16.65
C LEU A 415 -8.65 20.95 -15.64
N GLY A 416 -9.69 21.73 -15.91
CA GLY A 416 -10.10 22.85 -15.04
C GLY A 416 -10.53 22.38 -13.63
N ASN A 417 -11.24 21.27 -13.56
CA ASN A 417 -11.70 20.70 -12.28
C ASN A 417 -10.53 20.17 -11.45
N VAL A 418 -9.57 19.50 -12.10
CA VAL A 418 -8.38 18.95 -11.44
C VAL A 418 -7.45 20.07 -10.96
N ILE A 419 -7.26 21.13 -11.75
CA ILE A 419 -6.51 22.32 -11.31
C ILE A 419 -7.15 22.91 -10.05
N THR A 420 -8.48 23.06 -10.02
CA THR A 420 -9.20 23.57 -8.85
C THR A 420 -8.95 22.70 -7.62
N LEU A 421 -9.02 21.37 -7.77
CA LEU A 421 -8.72 20.42 -6.70
C LEU A 421 -7.28 20.58 -6.18
N CYS A 422 -6.30 20.69 -7.07
CA CYS A 422 -4.89 20.87 -6.69
C CYS A 422 -4.69 22.18 -5.89
N VAL A 423 -5.32 23.28 -6.31
CA VAL A 423 -5.25 24.56 -5.59
C VAL A 423 -5.90 24.47 -4.21
N GLU A 424 -7.07 23.81 -4.08
CA GLU A 424 -7.71 23.56 -2.77
C GLU A 424 -6.79 22.79 -1.83
N LYS A 425 -5.95 21.90 -2.36
CA LYS A 425 -4.96 21.10 -1.63
C LYS A 425 -3.60 21.77 -1.48
N ARG A 426 -3.54 23.09 -1.64
CA ARG A 426 -2.32 23.90 -1.51
C ARG A 426 -1.22 23.53 -2.53
N GLY A 427 -1.62 22.92 -3.65
CA GLY A 427 -0.70 22.49 -4.69
C GLY A 427 -0.15 23.66 -5.51
N VAL A 428 1.11 23.55 -5.90
CA VAL A 428 1.81 24.48 -6.80
C VAL A 428 2.11 23.77 -8.12
N GLN A 429 1.59 24.29 -9.22
CA GLN A 429 1.86 23.73 -10.54
C GLN A 429 3.31 23.99 -10.95
N THR A 430 4.01 22.92 -11.34
CA THR A 430 5.40 22.99 -11.82
C THR A 430 5.50 22.76 -13.31
N ASN A 431 4.69 21.85 -13.86
CA ASN A 431 4.69 21.56 -15.29
C ASN A 431 3.29 21.20 -15.81
N MET A 432 3.08 21.42 -17.11
CA MET A 432 1.89 20.99 -17.83
C MET A 432 2.24 20.77 -19.30
N VAL A 433 1.98 19.56 -19.80
CA VAL A 433 2.27 19.16 -21.17
C VAL A 433 1.04 18.54 -21.79
N TYR A 434 0.74 18.91 -23.04
CA TYR A 434 -0.35 18.33 -23.81
C TYR A 434 0.17 17.24 -24.74
N HIS A 435 -0.45 16.06 -24.65
CA HIS A 435 -0.21 14.91 -25.52
C HIS A 435 -1.53 14.58 -26.25
N GLY A 436 -1.78 15.21 -27.39
CA GLY A 436 -3.06 15.05 -28.08
C GLY A 436 -4.25 15.45 -27.21
N ASN A 437 -5.13 14.51 -26.87
CA ASN A 437 -6.29 14.70 -25.99
C ASN A 437 -5.98 14.52 -24.49
N GLN A 438 -4.79 14.04 -24.15
CA GLN A 438 -4.33 13.86 -22.78
C GLN A 438 -3.50 15.06 -22.32
N VAL A 439 -3.53 15.34 -21.02
CA VAL A 439 -2.71 16.36 -20.38
C VAL A 439 -1.94 15.74 -19.24
N SER A 440 -0.63 15.91 -19.27
CA SER A 440 0.25 15.59 -18.14
C SER A 440 0.42 16.82 -17.28
N LEU A 441 0.05 16.71 -16.00
CA LEU A 441 0.20 17.76 -14.99
C LEU A 441 1.21 17.33 -13.95
N THR A 442 2.13 18.22 -13.60
CA THR A 442 3.01 18.02 -12.44
C THR A 442 2.75 19.11 -11.41
N TYR A 443 2.48 18.70 -10.18
CA TYR A 443 2.20 19.58 -9.05
C TYR A 443 3.07 19.19 -7.86
N GLU A 444 3.52 20.18 -7.12
CA GLU A 444 4.04 20.00 -5.76
C GLU A 444 2.89 20.17 -4.77
N ILE A 445 2.52 19.12 -4.05
CA ILE A 445 1.40 19.11 -3.10
C ILE A 445 1.93 18.62 -1.75
N PRO A 446 1.54 19.24 -0.61
CA PRO A 446 1.87 18.71 0.71
C PRO A 446 1.42 17.25 0.86
N MET A 447 2.32 16.37 1.27
CA MET A 447 2.08 14.93 1.36
C MET A 447 0.86 14.59 2.23
N ALA A 448 0.63 15.34 3.31
CA ALA A 448 -0.53 15.16 4.18
C ALA A 448 -1.87 15.38 3.45
N GLU A 449 -1.91 16.25 2.45
CA GLU A 449 -3.11 16.48 1.64
C GLU A 449 -3.28 15.40 0.56
N VAL A 450 -2.18 14.83 0.05
CA VAL A 450 -2.21 13.73 -0.93
C VAL A 450 -2.73 12.46 -0.28
N VAL A 451 -2.18 12.12 0.89
CA VAL A 451 -2.45 10.86 1.59
C VAL A 451 -3.90 10.76 2.07
N LEU A 452 -4.55 11.86 2.48
CA LEU A 452 -5.86 11.78 3.14
C LEU A 452 -7.03 11.44 2.20
N ASP A 453 -7.22 12.20 1.13
CA ASP A 453 -8.43 12.10 0.29
C ASP A 453 -8.21 12.52 -1.18
N PHE A 454 -6.98 12.89 -1.54
CA PHE A 454 -6.71 13.46 -2.86
C PHE A 454 -7.01 12.48 -3.99
N PHE A 455 -6.61 11.22 -3.84
CA PHE A 455 -6.83 10.20 -4.88
C PHE A 455 -8.33 9.96 -5.13
N ASP A 456 -9.12 9.80 -4.07
CA ASP A 456 -10.57 9.60 -4.17
C ASP A 456 -11.26 10.80 -4.83
N ARG A 457 -10.85 12.02 -4.45
CA ARG A 457 -11.36 13.26 -5.03
C ARG A 457 -10.93 13.44 -6.48
N LEU A 458 -9.70 13.09 -6.82
CA LEU A 458 -9.20 13.13 -8.19
C LEU A 458 -10.01 12.21 -9.09
N LYS A 459 -10.22 10.96 -8.66
CA LYS A 459 -11.04 9.97 -9.39
C LYS A 459 -12.49 10.43 -9.54
N SER A 460 -13.12 10.94 -8.50
CA SER A 460 -14.51 11.43 -8.57
C SER A 460 -14.63 12.67 -9.46
N THR A 461 -13.70 13.63 -9.38
CA THR A 461 -13.68 14.88 -10.16
C THR A 461 -13.47 14.62 -11.63
N SER A 462 -12.69 13.61 -11.99
CA SER A 462 -12.40 13.21 -13.36
C SER A 462 -13.27 12.05 -13.88
N ARG A 463 -14.29 11.63 -13.13
CA ARG A 463 -15.13 10.45 -13.44
C ARG A 463 -14.33 9.16 -13.66
N GLY A 464 -13.24 9.02 -12.93
CA GLY A 464 -12.36 7.87 -13.01
C GLY A 464 -11.23 7.94 -14.03
N TYR A 465 -11.21 8.99 -14.89
CA TYR A 465 -10.23 9.07 -15.98
C TYR A 465 -8.85 9.61 -15.58
N ALA A 466 -8.73 10.37 -14.49
CA ALA A 466 -7.43 10.86 -14.06
C ALA A 466 -6.65 9.79 -13.29
N SER A 467 -5.38 9.64 -13.60
CA SER A 467 -4.42 8.83 -12.86
C SER A 467 -3.44 9.70 -12.10
N LEU A 468 -2.88 9.15 -11.02
CA LEU A 468 -1.94 9.81 -10.13
C LEU A 468 -0.77 8.88 -9.83
N ASP A 469 0.42 9.43 -9.94
CA ASP A 469 1.64 8.91 -9.33
C ASP A 469 2.27 10.02 -8.49
N TYR A 470 2.92 9.69 -7.36
CA TYR A 470 3.54 10.68 -6.51
C TYR A 470 4.80 10.15 -5.83
N ASN A 471 5.76 11.06 -5.65
CA ASN A 471 7.02 10.76 -4.99
C ASN A 471 7.33 11.84 -3.94
N PHE A 472 8.02 11.46 -2.86
CA PHE A 472 8.56 12.43 -1.92
C PHE A 472 9.62 13.29 -2.60
N LEU A 473 9.46 14.62 -2.52
CA LEU A 473 10.39 15.57 -3.12
C LEU A 473 11.34 16.18 -2.07
N ARG A 474 10.80 16.89 -1.09
CA ARG A 474 11.56 17.59 -0.04
C ARG A 474 10.72 17.92 1.18
N PHE A 475 11.38 18.36 2.25
CA PHE A 475 10.73 19.05 3.36
C PHE A 475 10.69 20.56 3.07
N GLN A 476 9.59 21.23 3.47
CA GLN A 476 9.38 22.66 3.29
C GLN A 476 8.75 23.26 4.52
N GLY A 477 9.30 24.41 5.01
CA GLY A 477 8.77 25.16 6.13
C GLY A 477 7.32 25.57 5.92
N SER A 478 6.46 25.34 6.91
CA SER A 478 5.03 25.59 6.84
C SER A 478 4.45 25.90 8.23
N ASN A 479 3.39 26.69 8.25
CA ASN A 479 2.71 27.07 9.48
C ASN A 479 1.79 25.94 9.98
N MET A 480 2.42 24.88 10.51
CA MET A 480 1.72 23.71 11.01
C MET A 480 1.38 23.86 12.50
N VAL A 481 0.21 23.36 12.88
CA VAL A 481 -0.26 23.36 14.27
C VAL A 481 -0.80 21.99 14.66
N ARG A 482 -0.65 21.67 15.96
CA ARG A 482 -1.29 20.50 16.55
C ARG A 482 -2.68 20.86 17.03
N VAL A 483 -3.67 20.11 16.60
CA VAL A 483 -5.06 20.19 17.07
C VAL A 483 -5.31 19.02 18.02
N ASP A 484 -5.56 19.32 19.29
CA ASP A 484 -5.93 18.36 20.31
C ASP A 484 -7.45 18.19 20.38
N VAL A 485 -7.91 16.97 20.60
CA VAL A 485 -9.30 16.67 20.89
C VAL A 485 -9.50 16.49 22.40
N LEU A 486 -10.46 17.20 22.96
CA LEU A 486 -10.82 17.08 24.37
C LEU A 486 -12.26 16.54 24.50
N ILE A 487 -12.41 15.53 25.34
CA ILE A 487 -13.70 14.95 25.68
C ILE A 487 -13.97 15.21 27.16
N ASN A 488 -15.01 15.99 27.44
CA ASN A 488 -15.32 16.50 28.80
C ASN A 488 -14.17 17.25 29.47
N GLY A 489 -13.24 17.82 28.68
CA GLY A 489 -12.08 18.55 29.14
C GLY A 489 -10.80 17.72 29.29
N GLU A 490 -10.86 16.42 29.09
CA GLU A 490 -9.69 15.53 29.05
C GLU A 490 -9.19 15.38 27.63
N ARG A 491 -7.89 15.51 27.42
CA ARG A 491 -7.24 15.33 26.12
C ARG A 491 -7.17 13.85 25.78
N VAL A 492 -7.51 13.51 24.53
CA VAL A 492 -7.38 12.17 23.96
C VAL A 492 -6.25 12.20 22.94
N ASP A 493 -5.10 11.68 23.32
CA ASP A 493 -3.86 11.72 22.52
C ASP A 493 -4.01 11.02 21.15
N ALA A 494 -4.72 9.89 21.11
CA ALA A 494 -4.98 9.11 19.90
C ALA A 494 -5.83 9.85 18.83
N LEU A 495 -6.49 10.96 19.22
CA LEU A 495 -7.34 11.77 18.33
C LEU A 495 -6.68 13.10 17.92
N ALA A 496 -5.44 13.36 18.37
CA ALA A 496 -4.71 14.55 17.98
C ALA A 496 -4.27 14.48 16.51
N LEU A 497 -4.24 15.62 15.84
CA LEU A 497 -3.79 15.72 14.44
C LEU A 497 -2.87 16.95 14.26
N ILE A 498 -1.98 16.87 13.26
CA ILE A 498 -1.16 18.01 12.81
C ILE A 498 -1.76 18.49 11.48
N THR A 499 -2.02 19.78 11.36
CA THR A 499 -2.60 20.38 10.16
C THR A 499 -2.09 21.82 9.96
N HIS A 500 -2.23 22.34 8.75
CA HIS A 500 -1.93 23.74 8.47
C HIS A 500 -2.85 24.66 9.28
N ASN A 501 -2.30 25.74 9.83
CA ASN A 501 -3.01 26.66 10.73
C ASN A 501 -4.29 27.22 10.12
N ASP A 502 -4.28 27.56 8.84
CA ASP A 502 -5.46 28.12 8.14
C ASP A 502 -6.60 27.08 8.03
N ASN A 503 -6.26 25.80 7.93
CA ASN A 503 -7.23 24.70 7.83
C ASN A 503 -7.68 24.17 9.21
N ALA A 504 -6.96 24.48 10.29
CA ALA A 504 -7.21 23.96 11.62
C ALA A 504 -8.64 24.21 12.15
N PRO A 505 -9.25 25.41 11.99
CA PRO A 505 -10.63 25.63 12.42
C PRO A 505 -11.66 24.80 11.67
N TYR A 506 -11.44 24.57 10.37
CA TYR A 506 -12.34 23.77 9.52
C TYR A 506 -12.22 22.27 9.85
N ARG A 507 -10.99 21.76 9.89
CA ARG A 507 -10.70 20.36 10.25
C ARG A 507 -11.17 20.06 11.69
N GLY A 508 -10.91 20.97 12.62
CA GLY A 508 -11.36 20.81 14.01
C GLY A 508 -12.88 20.78 14.15
N ARG A 509 -13.62 21.61 13.39
CA ARG A 509 -15.10 21.60 13.40
C ARG A 509 -15.64 20.31 12.82
N GLU A 510 -15.16 19.89 11.66
CA GLU A 510 -15.57 18.69 10.98
C GLU A 510 -15.34 17.44 11.85
N LEU A 511 -14.15 17.34 12.46
CA LEU A 511 -13.80 16.26 13.37
C LEU A 511 -14.76 16.17 14.56
N VAL A 512 -15.03 17.31 15.22
CA VAL A 512 -15.94 17.35 16.38
C VAL A 512 -17.37 17.01 15.98
N GLU A 513 -17.84 17.38 14.79
CA GLU A 513 -19.16 17.02 14.28
C GLU A 513 -19.26 15.53 13.95
N LYS A 514 -18.28 14.96 13.26
CA LYS A 514 -18.21 13.51 12.97
C LYS A 514 -18.14 12.68 14.26
N MET A 515 -17.30 13.05 15.20
CA MET A 515 -17.24 12.36 16.50
C MET A 515 -18.56 12.37 17.25
N LYS A 516 -19.33 13.45 17.15
CA LYS A 516 -20.66 13.52 17.76
C LYS A 516 -21.65 12.49 17.16
N GLU A 517 -21.48 12.11 15.92
CA GLU A 517 -22.32 11.10 15.25
C GLU A 517 -22.01 9.69 15.77
N PHE A 518 -20.72 9.40 15.98
CA PHE A 518 -20.26 8.08 16.43
C PHE A 518 -20.37 7.86 17.95
N ILE A 519 -20.23 8.93 18.77
CA ILE A 519 -20.31 8.77 20.22
C ILE A 519 -21.77 8.60 20.66
N PRO A 520 -22.15 7.46 21.27
CA PRO A 520 -23.52 7.21 21.69
C PRO A 520 -23.92 8.15 22.85
N ARG A 521 -25.23 8.46 22.94
CA ARG A 521 -25.77 9.26 24.05
C ARG A 521 -25.65 8.49 25.36
N GLN A 522 -25.00 9.10 26.34
CA GLN A 522 -24.84 8.55 27.69
C GLN A 522 -25.76 9.26 28.69
N GLN A 523 -25.63 8.92 29.99
CA GLN A 523 -26.48 9.48 31.05
C GLN A 523 -26.23 10.97 31.34
N PHE A 524 -25.13 11.54 30.78
CA PHE A 524 -24.72 12.94 30.93
C PHE A 524 -24.35 13.55 29.57
N ASP A 525 -24.28 14.87 29.50
CA ASP A 525 -23.85 15.57 28.29
C ASP A 525 -22.33 15.40 28.12
N ILE A 526 -21.91 14.99 26.91
CA ILE A 526 -20.51 14.84 26.53
C ILE A 526 -20.11 16.05 25.70
N ALA A 527 -19.18 16.85 26.20
CA ALA A 527 -18.60 17.95 25.46
C ALA A 527 -17.39 17.47 24.66
N ILE A 528 -17.42 17.63 23.33
CA ILE A 528 -16.34 17.34 22.41
C ILE A 528 -15.78 18.68 21.95
N GLN A 529 -14.47 18.86 22.05
CA GLN A 529 -13.81 20.13 21.74
C GLN A 529 -12.55 19.86 20.93
N ALA A 530 -12.27 20.70 19.94
CA ALA A 530 -10.98 20.75 19.27
C ALA A 530 -10.26 22.02 19.75
N ALA A 531 -8.97 21.92 20.06
CA ALA A 531 -8.18 23.00 20.60
C ALA A 531 -6.76 23.04 20.02
N ILE A 532 -6.21 24.24 19.85
CA ILE A 532 -4.79 24.50 19.58
C ILE A 532 -4.17 25.01 20.87
N GLY A 533 -3.31 24.22 21.50
CA GLY A 533 -2.80 24.51 22.83
C GLY A 533 -3.92 24.63 23.86
N ASN A 534 -4.19 25.87 24.35
CA ASN A 534 -5.27 26.16 25.30
C ASN A 534 -6.48 26.85 24.64
N HIS A 535 -6.43 27.11 23.33
CA HIS A 535 -7.48 27.83 22.64
C HIS A 535 -8.45 26.84 21.93
N ILE A 536 -9.72 26.88 22.36
CA ILE A 536 -10.76 26.03 21.76
C ILE A 536 -11.19 26.64 20.42
N ILE A 537 -11.00 25.90 19.32
CA ILE A 537 -11.33 26.32 17.95
C ILE A 537 -12.70 25.78 17.48
N ALA A 538 -13.14 24.64 18.04
CA ALA A 538 -14.45 24.06 17.74
C ALA A 538 -15.03 23.32 18.95
N ARG A 539 -16.36 23.27 19.03
CA ARG A 539 -17.06 22.55 20.10
C ARG A 539 -18.38 21.99 19.61
N SER A 540 -18.65 20.73 20.00
CA SER A 540 -19.97 20.11 19.87
C SER A 540 -20.36 19.41 21.18
N THR A 541 -21.63 19.02 21.32
CA THR A 541 -22.11 18.35 22.53
C THR A 541 -23.06 17.21 22.15
N VAL A 542 -22.73 16.00 22.61
CA VAL A 542 -23.65 14.86 22.58
C VAL A 542 -24.62 15.00 23.77
N LYS A 543 -25.88 15.22 23.45
CA LYS A 543 -26.90 15.41 24.48
C LYS A 543 -27.19 14.10 25.22
N GLN A 544 -27.33 14.21 26.53
CA GLN A 544 -27.64 13.11 27.44
C GLN A 544 -28.95 12.39 27.09
N LEU A 545 -29.06 11.11 27.45
CA LEU A 545 -30.32 10.40 27.50
C LEU A 545 -31.20 11.02 28.57
N ARG A 546 -32.41 11.49 28.18
CA ARG A 546 -33.37 12.06 29.11
C ARG A 546 -34.50 11.08 29.35
N LYS A 547 -34.60 10.60 30.58
CA LYS A 547 -35.85 9.94 31.03
C LYS A 547 -36.90 11.02 31.27
N ASN A 548 -38.10 10.88 30.71
CA ASN A 548 -39.20 11.80 30.96
C ASN A 548 -39.72 11.58 32.39
N VAL A 549 -39.11 12.28 33.37
CA VAL A 549 -39.48 12.19 34.77
C VAL A 549 -40.85 12.83 35.06
N LEU A 550 -41.39 13.59 34.10
CA LEU A 550 -42.69 14.26 34.20
C LEU A 550 -43.84 13.44 33.62
N ALA A 551 -43.57 12.32 32.92
CA ALA A 551 -44.61 11.49 32.28
C ALA A 551 -45.67 10.96 33.23
N LYS A 552 -45.35 10.83 34.53
CA LYS A 552 -46.28 10.37 35.57
C LYS A 552 -46.83 11.53 36.42
N CYS A 553 -46.55 12.80 36.06
CA CYS A 553 -47.08 13.96 36.78
C CYS A 553 -48.39 14.43 36.13
N TYR A 554 -49.51 13.92 36.58
CA TYR A 554 -50.83 14.41 36.23
C TYR A 554 -51.17 15.67 37.04
N GLY A 555 -51.61 16.75 36.36
CA GLY A 555 -52.07 17.98 37.00
C GLY A 555 -51.07 19.14 37.01
N GLY A 556 -51.52 20.31 37.40
CA GLY A 556 -50.81 21.59 37.30
C GLY A 556 -49.77 21.90 38.38
N ASP A 557 -49.28 20.92 39.16
CA ASP A 557 -48.27 21.17 40.20
C ASP A 557 -46.89 21.53 39.60
N VAL A 558 -46.70 22.80 39.33
CA VAL A 558 -45.48 23.41 38.77
C VAL A 558 -44.29 23.23 39.71
N SER A 559 -44.53 23.29 41.02
CA SER A 559 -43.48 23.19 42.05
C SER A 559 -42.83 21.79 42.06
N ARG A 560 -43.65 20.75 42.00
CA ARG A 560 -43.23 19.36 41.94
C ARG A 560 -42.49 19.06 40.64
N LYS A 561 -42.97 19.58 39.50
CA LYS A 561 -42.27 19.46 38.19
C LYS A 561 -40.88 20.11 38.23
N LYS A 562 -40.75 21.33 38.76
CA LYS A 562 -39.46 22.01 38.92
C LYS A 562 -38.51 21.22 39.84
N LYS A 563 -39.00 20.70 40.97
CA LYS A 563 -38.21 19.94 41.94
C LYS A 563 -37.67 18.61 41.34
N LEU A 564 -38.49 17.92 40.54
CA LEU A 564 -38.09 16.69 39.85
C LEU A 564 -37.05 16.97 38.77
N LEU A 565 -37.20 18.02 37.97
CA LEU A 565 -36.24 18.46 36.97
C LEU A 565 -34.89 18.89 37.62
N GLN A 566 -34.95 19.58 38.77
CA GLN A 566 -33.78 19.98 39.49
C GLN A 566 -33.01 18.80 40.08
N LYS A 567 -33.70 17.81 40.69
CA LYS A 567 -33.09 16.56 41.16
C LYS A 567 -32.47 15.77 40.02
N GLN A 568 -33.10 15.72 38.84
CA GLN A 568 -32.55 15.07 37.65
C GLN A 568 -31.27 15.78 37.19
N LYS A 569 -31.27 17.11 37.18
CA LYS A 569 -30.10 17.94 36.82
C LYS A 569 -28.91 17.74 37.78
N GLU A 570 -29.18 17.70 39.08
CA GLU A 570 -28.15 17.48 40.12
C GLU A 570 -27.62 16.03 40.06
N GLY A 571 -28.48 15.01 39.88
CA GLY A 571 -28.08 13.62 39.71
C GLY A 571 -27.15 13.42 38.50
N LYS A 572 -27.47 14.07 37.37
CA LYS A 572 -26.69 14.02 36.16
C LYS A 572 -25.35 14.76 36.29
N LYS A 573 -25.30 15.86 37.03
CA LYS A 573 -24.07 16.58 37.35
C LYS A 573 -23.09 15.72 38.17
N ARG A 574 -23.61 14.91 39.12
CA ARG A 574 -22.82 13.95 39.90
C ARG A 574 -22.34 12.79 39.03
N MET A 575 -23.19 12.26 38.14
CA MET A 575 -22.78 11.19 37.19
C MET A 575 -21.66 11.64 36.25
N LYS A 576 -21.70 12.89 35.78
CA LYS A 576 -20.63 13.45 34.96
C LYS A 576 -19.28 13.56 35.70
N GLN A 577 -19.28 13.70 37.03
CA GLN A 577 -18.04 13.76 37.83
C GLN A 577 -17.44 12.38 38.12
N ILE A 578 -18.20 11.32 38.00
CA ILE A 578 -17.81 9.93 38.37
C ILE A 578 -17.68 9.02 37.16
N GLY A 579 -18.38 9.32 36.04
CA GLY A 579 -18.45 8.45 34.87
C GLY A 579 -17.36 8.78 33.86
N ASN A 580 -16.57 7.79 33.46
CA ASN A 580 -15.73 7.86 32.29
C ASN A 580 -16.59 7.82 31.02
N VAL A 581 -16.14 8.52 29.97
CA VAL A 581 -16.81 8.45 28.67
C VAL A 581 -16.29 7.22 27.94
N GLU A 582 -17.18 6.28 27.65
CA GLU A 582 -16.85 5.17 26.75
C GLU A 582 -16.84 5.68 25.31
N LEU A 583 -15.71 5.51 24.63
CA LEU A 583 -15.51 5.84 23.24
C LEU A 583 -15.58 4.55 22.43
N PRO A 584 -16.52 4.43 21.49
CA PRO A 584 -16.54 3.29 20.58
C PRO A 584 -15.38 3.39 19.57
N GLN A 585 -15.00 2.26 19.00
CA GLN A 585 -13.93 2.15 18.01
C GLN A 585 -14.17 3.08 16.80
N GLU A 586 -15.40 3.20 16.37
CA GLU A 586 -15.80 4.06 15.23
C GLU A 586 -15.52 5.54 15.48
N ALA A 587 -15.46 5.98 16.74
CA ALA A 587 -15.11 7.37 17.06
C ALA A 587 -13.65 7.69 16.72
N PHE A 588 -12.74 6.72 16.77
CA PHE A 588 -11.34 6.89 16.34
C PHE A 588 -11.23 6.90 14.82
N LEU A 589 -12.10 6.17 14.12
CA LEU A 589 -12.19 6.19 12.67
C LEU A 589 -12.82 7.48 12.11
N ALA A 590 -13.49 8.27 12.96
CA ALA A 590 -14.09 9.55 12.54
C ALA A 590 -13.09 10.48 11.84
N ILE A 591 -11.80 10.40 12.22
CA ILE A 591 -10.73 11.21 11.62
C ILE A 591 -10.48 10.82 10.16
N LEU A 592 -10.59 9.53 9.82
CA LEU A 592 -10.44 9.03 8.45
C LEU A 592 -11.55 9.52 7.50
N HIS A 593 -12.68 9.93 8.05
CA HIS A 593 -13.83 10.43 7.31
C HIS A 593 -13.88 11.97 7.22
N VAL A 594 -12.93 12.68 7.82
CA VAL A 594 -12.80 14.14 7.71
C VAL A 594 -12.43 14.49 6.26
N GLY A 595 -13.31 15.22 5.56
CA GLY A 595 -13.11 15.62 4.16
C GLY A 595 -13.85 14.78 3.10
N LYS A 596 -14.45 13.62 3.46
CA LYS A 596 -15.11 12.73 2.49
C LYS A 596 -16.55 13.13 2.08
N ASP A 597 -17.20 14.06 2.78
CA ASP A 597 -18.63 14.40 2.57
C ASP A 597 -18.85 15.74 1.84
N LYS A 598 -17.98 16.15 0.89
CA LYS A 598 -18.23 17.32 0.05
C LYS A 598 -18.19 16.99 -1.41
#